data_4d42cf59a74b94f85f3dd5ca9990f383
#
_entry.id   4d42cf59a74b94f85f3dd5ca9990f383
#
_cell.length_a   1.000
_cell.length_b   1.000
_cell.length_c   1.000
_cell.angle_alpha   90.00
_cell.angle_beta   90.00
_cell.angle_gamma   90.00
#
_symmetry.space_group_name_H-M   'P 1'
#
loop_
_entity.id
_entity.type
_entity.pdbx_description
1 polymer ?
#
loop_
_entity_poly.entity_id
_entity_poly.type
_entity_poly.pdbx_seq_one_letter_code
_entity_poly.pdbx_strand_id
1 'polypeptide(L)'
;FFVSENIFAQIAEAGEEEQFDLLFKSPNCRIDRIVSSGHSSPKGFWYDQENDEFILLIQGEATLEFEDRKVTLKKGDYLHIPKNCKHRLDSTSIEPVCVWLCVFDIE
;
A
#
# COMPACT_ATOMS: atom_id res chain seq x y z
N PHE A 1 13.29 -6.49 -26.59
CA PHE A 1 11.83 -6.69 -26.64
C PHE A 1 11.20 -6.44 -25.27
N PHE A 2 9.89 -6.37 -25.23
CA PHE A 2 9.15 -6.04 -24.03
C PHE A 2 8.22 -7.20 -23.65
N VAL A 3 8.17 -7.49 -22.36
CA VAL A 3 7.23 -8.47 -21.81
C VAL A 3 6.39 -7.74 -20.76
N SER A 4 5.07 -7.78 -20.93
CA SER A 4 4.16 -7.18 -19.96
C SER A 4 3.95 -8.12 -18.77
N GLU A 5 3.73 -7.52 -17.61
CA GLU A 5 3.32 -8.22 -16.41
C GLU A 5 1.99 -7.67 -15.95
N ASN A 6 1.31 -8.38 -15.10
CA ASN A 6 -0.02 -8.00 -14.65
C ASN A 6 -0.03 -7.75 -13.15
N ILE A 7 -0.66 -6.63 -12.75
CA ILE A 7 -0.70 -6.23 -11.34
C ILE A 7 -1.44 -7.24 -10.45
N PHE A 8 -2.28 -8.08 -11.03
CA PHE A 8 -3.02 -9.10 -10.29
C PHE A 8 -2.36 -10.49 -10.34
N ALA A 9 -1.25 -10.63 -11.06
CA ALA A 9 -0.57 -11.91 -11.18
C ALA A 9 0.24 -12.23 -9.92
N GLN A 10 0.43 -13.53 -9.66
CA GLN A 10 1.33 -14.03 -8.62
C GLN A 10 1.01 -13.46 -7.23
N ILE A 11 -0.28 -13.41 -6.89
CA ILE A 11 -0.72 -13.07 -5.55
C ILE A 11 -0.66 -14.34 -4.71
N ALA A 12 0.21 -14.34 -3.69
CA ALA A 12 0.41 -15.47 -2.81
C ALA A 12 -0.77 -15.65 -1.86
N GLU A 13 -0.91 -16.85 -1.27
CA GLU A 13 -1.86 -17.05 -0.19
C GLU A 13 -1.54 -16.13 0.98
N ALA A 14 -2.58 -15.67 1.67
CA ALA A 14 -2.44 -14.79 2.81
C ALA A 14 -1.60 -15.44 3.91
N GLY A 15 -0.57 -14.73 4.37
CA GLY A 15 0.24 -15.11 5.50
C GLY A 15 0.04 -14.13 6.65
N GLU A 16 0.92 -14.17 7.63
CA GLU A 16 0.87 -13.25 8.77
C GLU A 16 1.15 -11.82 8.36
N GLU A 17 1.99 -11.64 7.34
CA GLU A 17 2.39 -10.34 6.85
C GLU A 17 1.82 -10.08 5.47
N GLU A 18 1.70 -8.79 5.12
CA GLU A 18 1.35 -8.37 3.78
C GLU A 18 2.42 -8.84 2.80
N GLN A 19 2.04 -8.98 1.53
CA GLN A 19 2.98 -9.29 0.45
C GLN A 19 3.51 -7.98 -0.14
N PHE A 20 4.83 -7.86 -0.25
CA PHE A 20 5.50 -6.68 -0.83
C PHE A 20 6.28 -7.10 -2.07
N ASP A 21 6.00 -6.46 -3.20
CA ASP A 21 6.70 -6.73 -4.45
C ASP A 21 7.25 -5.43 -5.04
N LEU A 22 8.54 -5.43 -5.35
CA LEU A 22 9.15 -4.30 -6.03
C LEU A 22 8.85 -4.40 -7.52
N LEU A 23 8.17 -3.39 -8.08
CA LEU A 23 7.82 -3.35 -9.50
C LEU A 23 8.82 -2.55 -10.33
N PHE A 24 9.31 -1.45 -9.78
CA PHE A 24 10.22 -0.56 -10.50
C PHE A 24 11.04 0.25 -9.50
N LYS A 25 12.29 0.50 -9.84
CA LYS A 25 13.14 1.36 -9.04
C LYS A 25 14.10 2.13 -9.93
N SER A 26 14.22 3.43 -9.66
CA SER A 26 15.21 4.32 -10.26
C SER A 26 15.88 5.10 -9.13
N PRO A 27 16.88 5.95 -9.42
CA PRO A 27 17.51 6.75 -8.36
C PRO A 27 16.53 7.61 -7.56
N ASN A 28 15.44 8.06 -8.18
CA ASN A 28 14.52 9.01 -7.58
C ASN A 28 13.11 8.45 -7.32
N CYS A 29 12.87 7.19 -7.65
CA CYS A 29 11.52 6.64 -7.57
C CYS A 29 11.53 5.16 -7.27
N ARG A 30 10.60 4.72 -6.43
CA ARG A 30 10.34 3.29 -6.21
C ARG A 30 8.85 3.05 -6.34
N ILE A 31 8.50 1.99 -7.05
CA ILE A 31 7.10 1.57 -7.20
C ILE A 31 6.96 0.15 -6.67
N ASP A 32 6.10 -0.03 -5.68
CA ASP A 32 5.80 -1.32 -5.07
C ASP A 32 4.34 -1.70 -5.31
N ARG A 33 4.10 -3.00 -5.39
CA ARG A 33 2.76 -3.55 -5.20
C ARG A 33 2.71 -4.12 -3.78
N ILE A 34 1.64 -3.81 -3.04
CA ILE A 34 1.39 -4.39 -1.73
C ILE A 34 0.07 -5.14 -1.81
N VAL A 35 0.03 -6.35 -1.26
CA VAL A 35 -1.20 -7.13 -1.15
C VAL A 35 -1.49 -7.35 0.32
N SER A 36 -2.68 -6.92 0.74
CA SER A 36 -3.16 -7.08 2.11
C SER A 36 -4.41 -7.96 2.12
N SER A 37 -4.51 -8.83 3.10
CA SER A 37 -5.68 -9.73 3.25
C SER A 37 -6.05 -9.81 4.72
N GLY A 38 -6.89 -8.89 5.16
CA GLY A 38 -7.28 -8.77 6.56
C GLY A 38 -6.18 -8.24 7.47
N HIS A 39 -5.05 -7.84 6.90
CA HIS A 39 -3.92 -7.33 7.67
C HIS A 39 -4.20 -5.97 8.26
N SER A 40 -3.60 -5.69 9.39
CA SER A 40 -3.58 -4.38 10.01
C SER A 40 -2.22 -4.17 10.68
N SER A 41 -1.84 -2.93 10.87
CA SER A 41 -0.60 -2.62 11.59
C SER A 41 -0.73 -3.05 13.05
N PRO A 42 0.35 -3.56 13.67
CA PRO A 42 0.32 -3.88 15.09
C PRO A 42 -0.05 -2.65 15.92
N LYS A 43 -0.69 -2.88 17.06
CA LYS A 43 -1.07 -1.81 17.97
C LYS A 43 0.16 -0.99 18.37
N GLY A 44 0.04 0.34 18.25
CA GLY A 44 1.12 1.26 18.60
C GLY A 44 2.16 1.44 17.51
N PHE A 45 2.06 0.74 16.40
CA PHE A 45 2.98 0.90 15.29
C PHE A 45 2.48 2.00 14.35
N TRP A 46 3.37 2.91 13.97
CA TRP A 46 3.09 3.97 13.00
C TRP A 46 4.19 4.01 11.96
N TYR A 47 3.79 4.10 10.69
CA TYR A 47 4.73 4.45 9.63
C TYR A 47 5.04 5.94 9.74
N ASP A 48 6.31 6.28 9.66
CA ASP A 48 6.79 7.65 9.67
C ASP A 48 7.96 7.71 8.71
N GLN A 49 7.65 7.97 7.45
CA GLN A 49 8.60 7.85 6.35
C GLN A 49 9.19 9.19 5.96
N GLU A 50 10.44 9.16 5.51
CA GLU A 50 11.16 10.36 5.08
C GLU A 50 10.86 10.75 3.63
N ASN A 51 10.04 9.96 2.94
CA ASN A 51 9.70 10.16 1.54
C ASN A 51 8.22 10.38 1.37
N ASP A 52 7.85 11.19 0.37
CA ASP A 52 6.46 11.28 -0.05
C ASP A 52 6.02 9.95 -0.64
N GLU A 53 4.77 9.58 -0.40
CA GLU A 53 4.19 8.36 -0.92
C GLU A 53 2.86 8.66 -1.60
N PHE A 54 2.67 8.10 -2.79
CA PHE A 54 1.38 8.09 -3.48
C PHE A 54 0.85 6.66 -3.44
N ILE A 55 -0.38 6.49 -2.97
CA ILE A 55 -1.01 5.16 -2.93
C ILE A 55 -2.28 5.16 -3.75
N LEU A 56 -2.50 4.05 -4.44
CA LEU A 56 -3.73 3.79 -5.21
C LEU A 56 -4.23 2.40 -4.80
N LEU A 57 -5.46 2.34 -4.28
CA LEU A 57 -6.09 1.06 -3.99
C LEU A 57 -6.75 0.54 -5.26
N ILE A 58 -6.12 -0.45 -5.89
CA ILE A 58 -6.57 -1.03 -7.15
C ILE A 58 -7.74 -1.98 -6.92
N GLN A 59 -7.75 -2.68 -5.80
CA GLN A 59 -8.77 -3.65 -5.45
C GLN A 59 -8.91 -3.72 -3.93
N GLY A 60 -10.13 -3.99 -3.47
CA GLY A 60 -10.42 -4.17 -2.05
C GLY A 60 -10.93 -2.91 -1.39
N GLU A 61 -11.00 -2.96 -0.08
CA GLU A 61 -11.42 -1.83 0.76
C GLU A 61 -10.53 -1.81 2.00
N ALA A 62 -10.08 -0.64 2.40
CA ALA A 62 -9.15 -0.50 3.50
C ALA A 62 -9.37 0.81 4.25
N THR A 63 -9.00 0.81 5.53
CA THR A 63 -9.00 2.03 6.33
C THR A 63 -7.60 2.32 6.82
N LEU A 64 -7.13 3.53 6.57
CA LEU A 64 -5.87 4.06 7.08
C LEU A 64 -6.18 4.96 8.27
N GLU A 65 -5.34 4.88 9.28
CA GLU A 65 -5.42 5.77 10.44
C GLU A 65 -4.28 6.76 10.40
N PHE A 66 -4.62 8.04 10.57
CA PHE A 66 -3.69 9.14 10.76
C PHE A 66 -3.83 9.63 12.20
N GLU A 67 -2.96 10.51 12.67
CA GLU A 67 -3.00 10.97 14.05
C GLU A 67 -4.31 11.65 14.42
N ASP A 68 -4.97 12.33 13.46
CA ASP A 68 -6.18 13.11 13.71
C ASP A 68 -7.45 12.52 13.09
N ARG A 69 -7.36 11.44 12.31
CA ARG A 69 -8.53 10.89 11.61
C ARG A 69 -8.26 9.53 11.00
N LYS A 70 -9.35 8.88 10.58
CA LYS A 70 -9.30 7.67 9.76
C LYS A 70 -9.84 7.99 8.38
N VAL A 71 -9.27 7.34 7.36
CA VAL A 71 -9.69 7.49 5.97
C VAL A 71 -9.96 6.11 5.40
N THR A 72 -11.17 5.89 4.92
CA THR A 72 -11.54 4.64 4.27
C THR A 72 -11.36 4.80 2.76
N LEU A 73 -10.64 3.85 2.16
CA LEU A 73 -10.38 3.81 0.73
C LEU A 73 -11.13 2.64 0.12
N LYS A 74 -11.70 2.88 -1.05
CA LYS A 74 -12.37 1.87 -1.86
C LYS A 74 -11.64 1.72 -3.18
N LYS A 75 -11.97 0.70 -3.93
CA LYS A 75 -11.39 0.42 -5.25
C LYS A 75 -11.31 1.70 -6.09
N GLY A 76 -10.11 2.02 -6.54
CA GLY A 76 -9.85 3.19 -7.37
C GLY A 76 -9.51 4.47 -6.62
N ASP A 77 -9.65 4.47 -5.31
CA ASP A 77 -9.29 5.64 -4.50
C ASP A 77 -7.78 5.75 -4.39
N TYR A 78 -7.29 6.98 -4.40
CA TYR A 78 -5.86 7.24 -4.23
C TYR A 78 -5.63 8.40 -3.27
N LEU A 79 -4.42 8.44 -2.71
CA LEU A 79 -4.10 9.39 -1.67
C LEU A 79 -2.60 9.70 -1.71
N HIS A 80 -2.26 10.97 -1.52
CA HIS A 80 -0.88 11.39 -1.30
C HIS A 80 -0.62 11.47 0.20
N ILE A 81 0.38 10.74 0.67
CA ILE A 81 0.84 10.79 2.06
C ILE A 81 2.17 11.53 2.08
N PRO A 82 2.20 12.76 2.60
CA PRO A 82 3.43 13.52 2.67
C PRO A 82 4.47 12.83 3.57
N LYS A 83 5.74 13.13 3.31
CA LYS A 83 6.81 12.69 4.20
C LYS A 83 6.54 13.14 5.64
N ASN A 84 6.97 12.33 6.59
CA ASN A 84 6.82 12.58 8.02
C ASN A 84 5.36 12.70 8.48
N CYS A 85 4.42 12.18 7.70
CA CYS A 85 3.02 12.08 8.08
C CYS A 85 2.77 10.69 8.65
N LYS A 86 2.58 10.59 9.95
CA LYS A 86 2.38 9.30 10.62
C LYS A 86 1.07 8.68 10.19
N HIS A 87 1.11 7.42 9.83
CA HIS A 87 -0.06 6.67 9.42
C HIS A 87 0.14 5.18 9.71
N ARG A 88 -0.99 4.47 9.76
CA ARG A 88 -0.98 3.03 9.96
C ARG A 88 -2.17 2.40 9.24
N LEU A 89 -2.04 1.13 8.97
CA LEU A 89 -3.12 0.34 8.39
C LEU A 89 -4.06 -0.10 9.49
N ASP A 90 -5.29 0.41 9.48
CA ASP A 90 -6.28 0.07 10.50
C ASP A 90 -7.02 -1.21 10.15
N SER A 91 -7.43 -1.37 8.89
CA SER A 91 -8.11 -2.56 8.44
C SER A 91 -8.00 -2.75 6.93
N THR A 92 -8.08 -3.99 6.47
CA THR A 92 -8.10 -4.35 5.06
C THR A 92 -9.10 -5.47 4.82
N SER A 93 -9.70 -5.49 3.63
CA SER A 93 -10.63 -6.55 3.25
C SER A 93 -9.89 -7.85 2.95
N ILE A 94 -10.61 -8.97 3.10
CA ILE A 94 -10.11 -10.30 2.77
C ILE A 94 -10.66 -10.75 1.43
N GLU A 95 -11.89 -10.39 1.14
CA GLU A 95 -12.56 -10.81 -0.09
C GLU A 95 -13.33 -9.64 -0.70
N PRO A 96 -12.73 -9.03 -1.75
CA PRO A 96 -11.43 -9.39 -2.32
C PRO A 96 -10.27 -8.89 -1.46
N VAL A 97 -9.09 -9.45 -1.66
CA VAL A 97 -7.87 -8.94 -1.03
C VAL A 97 -7.58 -7.53 -1.54
N CYS A 98 -6.89 -6.75 -0.75
CA CYS A 98 -6.46 -5.42 -1.15
C CYS A 98 -5.21 -5.50 -2.01
N VAL A 99 -5.23 -4.83 -3.16
CA VAL A 99 -4.07 -4.68 -4.03
C VAL A 99 -3.76 -3.19 -4.12
N TRP A 100 -2.57 -2.82 -3.68
CA TRP A 100 -2.10 -1.44 -3.62
C TRP A 100 -0.99 -1.19 -4.63
N LEU A 101 -1.03 -0.04 -5.27
CA LEU A 101 0.11 0.51 -5.99
C LEU A 101 0.67 1.65 -5.16
N CYS A 102 1.94 1.55 -4.79
CA CYS A 102 2.59 2.54 -3.95
C CYS A 102 3.79 3.12 -4.69
N VAL A 103 3.82 4.43 -4.83
CA VAL A 103 4.90 5.15 -5.50
C VAL A 103 5.59 6.04 -4.47
N PHE A 104 6.89 5.83 -4.30
CA PHE A 104 7.70 6.59 -3.35
C PHE A 104 8.65 7.52 -4.10
N ASP A 105 8.67 8.77 -3.68
CA ASP A 105 9.65 9.75 -4.15
C ASP A 105 10.88 9.60 -3.25
N ILE A 106 11.95 9.04 -3.79
CA ILE A 106 13.16 8.68 -3.03
C ILE A 106 14.40 9.50 -3.44
N GLU A 107 14.20 10.71 -3.85
CA GLU A 107 15.36 11.53 -4.24
C GLU A 107 16.41 11.67 -3.13
#